data_5bd5216a05f873bf80250853fb4dbf51
#
_entry.id   5bd5216a05f873bf80250853fb4dbf51
#
_cell.length_a   1.000
_cell.length_b   1.000
_cell.length_c   1.000
_cell.angle_alpha   90.00
_cell.angle_beta   90.00
_cell.angle_gamma   90.00
#
_symmetry.space_group_name_H-M   'P 1'
#
loop_
_entity.id
_entity.type
_entity.pdbx_description
1 polymer ?
#
loop_
_entity_poly.entity_id
_entity_poly.type
_entity_poly.pdbx_seq_one_letter_code
_entity_poly.pdbx_strand_id
1 'polypeptide(L)'
;MLRIGGRPLPVVGRARMYVCGITPYDTTHLGHAATFVWADVAARVLRHLGVEVDVCRNVTDVDDVLDAAAARAGARFDSFAAVQQFRFDRDMAALGVRRPTHEPRAHVHVGQVVTLAAALLENGAAYRRGGTVYFHGAGVPERAGLDPAAAGALAAEFGERLDDGREDPADVVLWRAAEPGEPAWPSPWGEGRPGWHAECAAMSLTTLGPALDLHVGGADLRFPHHAYESAMAEALTGVTPFARAWLHVGTVQVDGQKMAKSAGNLVLVSDVLESWSAAVLRLLLIDRPWAQPWDYRPAALEEAAARLHRLYSAASHGVGEDSSVATEAVTAALLDDLDVPAALAVAEEAGGPAARTALSVLGLA
;
A
#
# COMPACT_ATOMS: atom_id res chain seq x y z
N MET A 1 -4.35 18.29 13.65
CA MET A 1 -3.23 17.35 13.40
C MET A 1 -3.84 16.01 13.09
N LEU A 2 -3.43 15.37 12.00
CA LEU A 2 -3.93 14.05 11.59
C LEU A 2 -3.54 12.99 12.65
N ARG A 3 -4.47 12.10 12.95
CA ARG A 3 -4.25 10.87 13.76
C ARG A 3 -4.34 9.67 12.84
N ILE A 4 -3.55 8.65 13.06
CA ILE A 4 -3.61 7.36 12.36
C ILE A 4 -3.46 6.24 13.39
N GLY A 5 -4.38 5.29 13.40
CA GLY A 5 -4.43 4.22 14.41
C GLY A 5 -4.53 4.78 15.85
N GLY A 6 -5.28 5.86 16.02
CA GLY A 6 -5.46 6.55 17.30
C GLY A 6 -4.25 7.36 17.78
N ARG A 7 -3.14 7.42 17.03
CA ARG A 7 -1.91 8.15 17.40
C ARG A 7 -1.74 9.42 16.56
N PRO A 8 -1.34 10.55 17.16
CA PRO A 8 -1.06 11.76 16.40
C PRO A 8 0.13 11.56 15.46
N LEU A 9 -0.01 12.07 14.24
CA LEU A 9 1.03 12.13 13.23
C LEU A 9 1.51 13.57 13.08
N PRO A 10 2.53 14.00 13.86
CA PRO A 10 3.06 15.34 13.74
C PRO A 10 3.91 15.46 12.46
N VAL A 11 3.46 16.28 11.53
CA VAL A 11 4.18 16.62 10.30
C VAL A 11 4.44 18.12 10.27
N VAL A 12 5.65 18.50 9.90
CA VAL A 12 6.05 19.90 9.74
C VAL A 12 6.47 20.14 8.29
N GLY A 13 5.66 20.91 7.57
CA GLY A 13 5.92 21.34 6.20
C GLY A 13 5.75 20.23 5.16
N ARG A 14 6.48 19.10 5.25
CA ARG A 14 6.48 18.01 4.28
C ARG A 14 6.28 16.65 4.96
N ALA A 15 5.43 15.79 4.40
CA ALA A 15 5.24 14.39 4.78
C ALA A 15 5.89 13.47 3.74
N ARG A 16 6.64 12.48 4.22
CA ARG A 16 7.19 11.37 3.41
C ARG A 16 6.28 10.17 3.54
N MET A 17 5.64 9.79 2.45
CA MET A 17 4.65 8.72 2.41
C MET A 17 5.10 7.64 1.44
N TYR A 18 5.37 6.44 1.96
CA TYR A 18 5.64 5.27 1.12
C TYR A 18 4.39 4.41 1.03
N VAL A 19 4.08 3.97 -0.18
CA VAL A 19 2.94 3.10 -0.47
C VAL A 19 3.49 1.85 -1.14
N CYS A 20 3.36 0.69 -0.49
CA CYS A 20 3.66 -0.58 -1.15
C CYS A 20 2.77 -0.71 -2.37
N GLY A 21 3.41 -0.79 -3.53
CA GLY A 21 2.77 -0.79 -4.83
C GLY A 21 2.28 -2.17 -5.26
N ILE A 22 2.22 -2.40 -6.55
CA ILE A 22 1.75 -3.65 -7.10
C ILE A 22 2.91 -4.52 -7.61
N THR A 23 2.72 -5.84 -7.57
CA THR A 23 3.37 -6.77 -8.50
C THR A 23 2.51 -6.81 -9.77
N PRO A 24 2.99 -6.28 -10.90
CA PRO A 24 2.15 -6.05 -12.08
C PRO A 24 1.98 -7.34 -12.91
N TYR A 25 1.27 -8.33 -12.36
CA TYR A 25 1.04 -9.61 -13.04
C TYR A 25 -0.43 -9.88 -13.35
N ASP A 26 -1.36 -9.03 -12.85
CA ASP A 26 -2.79 -9.23 -13.02
C ASP A 26 -3.58 -7.90 -13.08
N THR A 27 -4.89 -8.01 -13.31
CA THR A 27 -5.83 -6.89 -13.37
C THR A 27 -6.13 -6.32 -11.99
N THR A 28 -6.48 -5.02 -11.96
CA THR A 28 -6.80 -4.31 -10.74
C THR A 28 -8.17 -4.71 -10.20
N HIS A 29 -8.21 -5.32 -9.03
CA HIS A 29 -9.45 -5.65 -8.33
C HIS A 29 -9.73 -4.66 -7.19
N LEU A 30 -10.94 -4.70 -6.59
CA LEU A 30 -11.36 -3.77 -5.55
C LEU A 30 -10.45 -3.75 -4.32
N GLY A 31 -9.80 -4.88 -3.98
CA GLY A 31 -8.81 -4.92 -2.89
C GLY A 31 -7.61 -4.01 -3.15
N HIS A 32 -7.04 -4.06 -4.36
CA HIS A 32 -6.00 -3.11 -4.76
C HIS A 32 -6.53 -1.68 -4.73
N ALA A 33 -7.69 -1.44 -5.35
CA ALA A 33 -8.29 -0.11 -5.42
C ALA A 33 -8.51 0.50 -4.03
N ALA A 34 -8.98 -0.28 -3.06
CA ALA A 34 -9.17 0.18 -1.69
C ALA A 34 -7.87 0.73 -1.09
N THR A 35 -6.77 -0.01 -1.19
CA THR A 35 -5.47 0.40 -0.66
C THR A 35 -5.01 1.73 -1.25
N PHE A 36 -5.04 1.87 -2.58
CA PHE A 36 -4.52 3.08 -3.24
C PHE A 36 -5.45 4.28 -3.14
N VAL A 37 -6.76 4.06 -3.06
CA VAL A 37 -7.74 5.13 -2.81
C VAL A 37 -7.58 5.65 -1.39
N TRP A 38 -7.39 4.80 -0.38
CA TRP A 38 -7.11 5.24 0.99
C TRP A 38 -5.77 5.96 1.13
N ALA A 39 -4.74 5.51 0.41
CA ALA A 39 -3.47 6.23 0.31
C ALA A 39 -3.66 7.65 -0.24
N ASP A 40 -4.45 7.79 -1.31
CA ASP A 40 -4.78 9.09 -1.91
C ASP A 40 -5.61 9.96 -0.96
N VAL A 41 -6.58 9.39 -0.21
CA VAL A 41 -7.35 10.12 0.81
C VAL A 41 -6.43 10.68 1.90
N ALA A 42 -5.53 9.85 2.46
CA ALA A 42 -4.57 10.30 3.47
C ALA A 42 -3.69 11.45 2.94
N ALA A 43 -3.18 11.32 1.71
CA ALA A 43 -2.39 12.36 1.08
C ALA A 43 -3.19 13.65 0.80
N ARG A 44 -4.48 13.53 0.41
CA ARG A 44 -5.37 14.69 0.20
C ARG A 44 -5.69 15.40 1.50
N VAL A 45 -5.95 14.66 2.59
CA VAL A 45 -6.21 15.25 3.91
C VAL A 45 -4.98 16.02 4.40
N LEU A 46 -3.76 15.46 4.27
CA LEU A 46 -2.52 16.17 4.61
C LEU A 46 -2.35 17.45 3.76
N ARG A 47 -2.60 17.37 2.45
CA ARG A 47 -2.52 18.55 1.57
C ARG A 47 -3.58 19.61 1.89
N HIS A 48 -4.75 19.20 2.32
CA HIS A 48 -5.80 20.12 2.78
C HIS A 48 -5.36 20.95 4.00
N LEU A 49 -4.45 20.40 4.82
CA LEU A 49 -3.81 21.11 5.93
C LEU A 49 -2.61 21.98 5.49
N GLY A 50 -2.33 22.09 4.21
CA GLY A 50 -1.17 22.82 3.72
C GLY A 50 0.16 22.06 3.81
N VAL A 51 0.13 20.75 4.10
CA VAL A 51 1.31 19.89 4.13
C VAL A 51 1.67 19.48 2.71
N GLU A 52 2.93 19.65 2.31
CA GLU A 52 3.47 19.03 1.11
C GLU A 52 3.61 17.53 1.32
N VAL A 53 3.14 16.70 0.40
CA VAL A 53 3.19 15.24 0.55
C VAL A 53 3.99 14.65 -0.59
N ASP A 54 5.13 14.07 -0.23
CA ASP A 54 6.00 13.29 -1.11
C ASP A 54 5.54 11.84 -1.10
N VAL A 55 4.86 11.42 -2.15
CA VAL A 55 4.33 10.06 -2.27
C VAL A 55 5.27 9.22 -3.12
N CYS A 56 5.82 8.17 -2.56
CA CYS A 56 6.55 7.13 -3.26
C CYS A 56 5.68 5.87 -3.33
N ARG A 57 5.40 5.38 -4.53
CA ARG A 57 4.71 4.10 -4.77
C ARG A 57 5.61 3.24 -5.64
N ASN A 58 6.08 2.12 -5.11
CA ASN A 58 6.96 1.24 -5.88
C ASN A 58 6.19 0.37 -6.88
N VAL A 59 6.94 -0.22 -7.80
CA VAL A 59 6.49 -1.30 -8.68
C VAL A 59 7.41 -2.49 -8.45
N THR A 60 6.84 -3.58 -7.92
CA THR A 60 7.54 -4.85 -7.69
C THR A 60 7.54 -5.66 -8.99
N ASP A 61 8.46 -5.33 -9.88
CA ASP A 61 8.57 -5.96 -11.20
C ASP A 61 9.75 -6.96 -11.30
N VAL A 62 10.23 -7.43 -10.15
CA VAL A 62 11.10 -8.59 -9.99
C VAL A 62 10.43 -9.56 -9.02
N ASP A 63 9.68 -10.52 -9.55
CA ASP A 63 8.85 -11.40 -8.73
C ASP A 63 8.59 -12.72 -9.47
N ASP A 64 8.68 -13.86 -8.77
CA ASP A 64 8.51 -15.19 -9.36
C ASP A 64 7.08 -15.39 -9.93
N VAL A 65 6.06 -14.77 -9.32
CA VAL A 65 4.67 -14.82 -9.80
C VAL A 65 4.51 -14.04 -11.11
N LEU A 66 5.18 -12.89 -11.22
CA LEU A 66 5.23 -12.09 -12.45
C LEU A 66 5.93 -12.87 -13.57
N ASP A 67 7.09 -13.47 -13.29
CA ASP A 67 7.86 -14.26 -14.27
C ASP A 67 7.03 -15.43 -14.81
N ALA A 68 6.35 -16.16 -13.90
CA ALA A 68 5.46 -17.24 -14.28
C ALA A 68 4.26 -16.76 -15.12
N ALA A 69 3.69 -15.59 -14.82
CA ALA A 69 2.60 -14.99 -15.59
C ALA A 69 3.07 -14.55 -16.98
N ALA A 70 4.22 -13.92 -17.08
CA ALA A 70 4.84 -13.51 -18.33
C ALA A 70 5.16 -14.72 -19.23
N ALA A 71 5.74 -15.78 -18.66
CA ALA A 71 6.02 -17.03 -19.37
C ALA A 71 4.75 -17.69 -19.93
N ARG A 72 3.66 -17.74 -19.13
CA ARG A 72 2.36 -18.24 -19.63
C ARG A 72 1.79 -17.40 -20.78
N ALA A 73 2.07 -16.11 -20.79
CA ALA A 73 1.66 -15.19 -21.84
C ALA A 73 2.61 -15.21 -23.07
N GLY A 74 3.71 -15.95 -23.04
CA GLY A 74 4.73 -15.96 -24.08
C GLY A 74 5.45 -14.61 -24.24
N ALA A 75 5.53 -13.81 -23.18
CA ALA A 75 6.10 -12.46 -23.19
C ALA A 75 7.33 -12.38 -22.28
N ARG A 76 8.18 -11.37 -22.54
CA ARG A 76 9.25 -11.01 -21.60
C ARG A 76 8.63 -10.39 -20.36
N PHE A 77 9.20 -10.65 -19.18
CA PHE A 77 8.70 -10.17 -17.89
C PHE A 77 8.55 -8.64 -17.85
N ASP A 78 9.54 -7.89 -18.34
CA ASP A 78 9.56 -6.44 -18.36
C ASP A 78 8.44 -5.83 -19.24
N SER A 79 8.23 -6.39 -20.42
CA SER A 79 7.18 -5.97 -21.35
C SER A 79 5.79 -6.33 -20.80
N PHE A 80 5.66 -7.51 -20.21
CA PHE A 80 4.43 -7.93 -19.56
C PHE A 80 4.08 -7.04 -18.38
N ALA A 81 5.05 -6.77 -17.47
CA ALA A 81 4.90 -5.87 -16.34
C ALA A 81 4.46 -4.46 -16.78
N ALA A 82 5.07 -3.91 -17.84
CA ALA A 82 4.72 -2.59 -18.35
C ALA A 82 3.26 -2.50 -18.81
N VAL A 83 2.75 -3.55 -19.48
CA VAL A 83 1.34 -3.59 -19.91
C VAL A 83 0.40 -3.66 -18.71
N GLN A 84 0.70 -4.51 -17.72
CA GLN A 84 -0.16 -4.63 -16.54
C GLN A 84 -0.12 -3.35 -15.69
N GLN A 85 1.04 -2.72 -15.55
CA GLN A 85 1.14 -1.43 -14.86
C GLN A 85 0.34 -0.34 -15.58
N PHE A 86 0.39 -0.28 -16.90
CA PHE A 86 -0.43 0.68 -17.65
C PHE A 86 -1.93 0.51 -17.38
N ARG A 87 -2.42 -0.74 -17.29
CA ARG A 87 -3.82 -1.03 -16.93
C ARG A 87 -4.13 -0.55 -15.51
N PHE A 88 -3.27 -0.87 -14.57
CA PHE A 88 -3.39 -0.40 -13.19
C PHE A 88 -3.43 1.14 -13.10
N ASP A 89 -2.51 1.83 -13.76
CA ASP A 89 -2.45 3.29 -13.74
C ASP A 89 -3.70 3.93 -14.36
N ARG A 90 -4.24 3.33 -15.42
CA ARG A 90 -5.51 3.74 -16.03
C ARG A 90 -6.66 3.62 -15.03
N ASP A 91 -6.76 2.49 -14.33
CA ASP A 91 -7.82 2.22 -13.35
C ASP A 91 -7.70 3.17 -12.14
N MET A 92 -6.48 3.41 -11.66
CA MET A 92 -6.22 4.39 -10.59
C MET A 92 -6.55 5.82 -11.02
N ALA A 93 -6.18 6.20 -12.23
CA ALA A 93 -6.52 7.53 -12.78
C ALA A 93 -8.04 7.70 -12.94
N ALA A 94 -8.76 6.67 -13.37
CA ALA A 94 -10.21 6.68 -13.45
C ALA A 94 -10.86 6.89 -12.08
N LEU A 95 -10.30 6.30 -11.01
CA LEU A 95 -10.74 6.50 -9.64
C LEU A 95 -10.29 7.84 -9.01
N GLY A 96 -9.61 8.70 -9.77
CA GLY A 96 -9.12 9.99 -9.28
C GLY A 96 -7.97 9.89 -8.29
N VAL A 97 -7.28 8.74 -8.23
CA VAL A 97 -6.04 8.58 -7.46
C VAL A 97 -4.94 9.39 -8.13
N ARG A 98 -4.30 10.28 -7.39
CA ARG A 98 -3.23 11.13 -7.91
C ARG A 98 -1.97 10.30 -8.18
N ARG A 99 -1.25 10.64 -9.24
CA ARG A 99 0.04 10.02 -9.52
C ARG A 99 1.01 10.26 -8.34
N PRO A 100 1.82 9.25 -7.97
CA PRO A 100 2.84 9.43 -6.95
C PRO A 100 3.92 10.42 -7.42
N THR A 101 4.65 11.01 -6.48
CA THR A 101 5.82 11.86 -6.77
C THR A 101 6.95 11.02 -7.33
N HIS A 102 7.12 9.82 -6.76
CA HIS A 102 8.15 8.86 -7.14
C HIS A 102 7.54 7.48 -7.38
N GLU A 103 8.02 6.80 -8.41
CA GLU A 103 7.57 5.46 -8.78
C GLU A 103 8.77 4.55 -9.11
N PRO A 104 9.58 4.18 -8.09
CA PRO A 104 10.72 3.30 -8.29
C PRO A 104 10.28 1.89 -8.71
N ARG A 105 11.08 1.28 -9.59
CA ARG A 105 10.88 -0.10 -10.07
C ARG A 105 11.94 -1.01 -9.50
N ALA A 106 11.56 -2.21 -9.05
CA ALA A 106 12.46 -3.16 -8.42
C ALA A 106 13.66 -3.51 -9.36
N HIS A 107 13.41 -3.82 -10.65
CA HIS A 107 14.46 -4.19 -11.58
C HIS A 107 15.52 -3.08 -11.80
N VAL A 108 15.15 -1.82 -11.63
CA VAL A 108 16.09 -0.67 -11.73
C VAL A 108 16.87 -0.48 -10.43
N HIS A 109 16.33 -0.94 -9.30
CA HIS A 109 16.88 -0.75 -7.95
C HIS A 109 17.62 -1.99 -7.41
N VAL A 110 17.88 -3.00 -8.22
CA VAL A 110 18.60 -4.21 -7.79
C VAL A 110 19.98 -3.89 -7.23
N GLY A 111 20.68 -2.91 -7.81
CA GLY A 111 21.97 -2.45 -7.28
C GLY A 111 21.89 -1.89 -5.86
N GLN A 112 20.79 -1.22 -5.52
CA GLN A 112 20.52 -0.71 -4.17
C GLN A 112 20.21 -1.86 -3.20
N VAL A 113 19.53 -2.91 -3.65
CA VAL A 113 19.31 -4.11 -2.83
C VAL A 113 20.64 -4.81 -2.54
N VAL A 114 21.53 -4.93 -3.53
CA VAL A 114 22.87 -5.47 -3.32
C VAL A 114 23.65 -4.62 -2.31
N THR A 115 23.55 -3.29 -2.39
CA THR A 115 24.18 -2.37 -1.42
C THR A 115 23.61 -2.55 -0.02
N LEU A 116 22.27 -2.64 0.11
CA LEU A 116 21.57 -2.89 1.37
C LEU A 116 22.06 -4.21 2.01
N ALA A 117 22.06 -5.30 1.23
CA ALA A 117 22.47 -6.61 1.71
C ALA A 117 23.96 -6.63 2.12
N ALA A 118 24.85 -5.95 1.37
CA ALA A 118 26.25 -5.83 1.73
C ALA A 118 26.46 -5.08 3.05
N ALA A 119 25.75 -3.97 3.24
CA ALA A 119 25.84 -3.18 4.46
C ALA A 119 25.26 -3.91 5.69
N LEU A 120 24.19 -4.69 5.51
CA LEU A 120 23.63 -5.55 6.57
C LEU A 120 24.54 -6.71 6.92
N LEU A 121 25.30 -7.26 5.95
CA LEU A 121 26.37 -8.23 6.23
C LEU A 121 27.50 -7.59 7.03
N GLU A 122 27.94 -6.39 6.66
CA GLU A 122 29.05 -5.70 7.32
C GLU A 122 28.72 -5.34 8.79
N ASN A 123 27.48 -4.95 9.07
CA ASN A 123 27.06 -4.62 10.44
C ASN A 123 26.58 -5.83 11.26
N GLY A 124 26.59 -7.04 10.70
CA GLY A 124 26.23 -8.28 11.38
C GLY A 124 24.73 -8.52 11.50
N ALA A 125 23.87 -7.74 10.81
CA ALA A 125 22.42 -7.97 10.76
C ALA A 125 22.00 -9.01 9.70
N ALA A 126 22.96 -9.47 8.90
CA ALA A 126 22.77 -10.49 7.88
C ALA A 126 23.93 -11.48 7.85
N TYR A 127 23.74 -12.63 7.23
CA TYR A 127 24.76 -13.64 7.01
C TYR A 127 24.65 -14.25 5.62
N ARG A 128 25.69 -14.96 5.20
CA ARG A 128 25.76 -15.59 3.87
C ARG A 128 25.89 -17.10 3.99
N ARG A 129 25.11 -17.83 3.18
CA ARG A 129 25.31 -19.25 2.92
C ARG A 129 25.30 -19.54 1.43
N GLY A 130 26.43 -20.07 0.92
CA GLY A 130 26.57 -20.25 -0.52
C GLY A 130 26.46 -18.92 -1.29
N GLY A 131 25.58 -18.85 -2.28
CA GLY A 131 25.25 -17.65 -3.04
C GLY A 131 24.10 -16.81 -2.49
N THR A 132 23.50 -17.23 -1.36
CA THR A 132 22.33 -16.58 -0.74
C THR A 132 22.74 -15.76 0.48
N VAL A 133 22.14 -14.58 0.63
CA VAL A 133 22.28 -13.69 1.79
C VAL A 133 20.94 -13.61 2.52
N TYR A 134 20.97 -13.85 3.82
CA TYR A 134 19.81 -13.85 4.71
C TYR A 134 19.91 -12.72 5.72
N PHE A 135 18.78 -12.11 6.03
CA PHE A 135 18.61 -11.19 7.15
C PHE A 135 18.28 -11.98 8.41
N HIS A 136 18.90 -11.65 9.54
CA HIS A 136 18.56 -12.22 10.84
C HIS A 136 17.17 -11.76 11.27
N GLY A 137 16.20 -12.67 11.19
CA GLY A 137 14.79 -12.39 11.45
C GLY A 137 14.38 -12.58 12.91
N ALA A 138 15.24 -13.09 13.76
CA ALA A 138 14.96 -13.33 15.18
C ALA A 138 14.38 -12.07 15.85
N GLY A 139 13.23 -12.18 16.53
CA GLY A 139 12.54 -11.06 17.19
C GLY A 139 11.64 -10.21 16.28
N VAL A 140 11.65 -10.39 14.94
CA VAL A 140 10.74 -9.65 14.04
C VAL A 140 9.28 -10.06 14.21
N PRO A 141 8.95 -11.37 14.32
CA PRO A 141 7.59 -11.82 14.61
C PRO A 141 7.03 -11.23 15.92
N GLU A 142 7.81 -11.28 16.98
CA GLU A 142 7.42 -10.78 18.31
C GLU A 142 7.16 -9.26 18.29
N ARG A 143 7.98 -8.50 17.57
CA ARG A 143 7.76 -7.06 17.36
C ARG A 143 6.47 -6.77 16.59
N ALA A 144 6.05 -7.68 15.72
CA ALA A 144 4.77 -7.62 15.01
C ALA A 144 3.58 -8.11 15.87
N GLY A 145 3.83 -8.61 17.08
CA GLY A 145 2.82 -9.16 18.00
C GLY A 145 2.37 -10.57 17.65
N LEU A 146 3.23 -11.35 16.98
CA LEU A 146 2.95 -12.71 16.52
C LEU A 146 3.79 -13.73 17.29
N ASP A 147 3.20 -14.88 17.60
CA ASP A 147 3.98 -16.05 18.01
C ASP A 147 4.65 -16.71 16.77
N PRO A 148 5.69 -17.54 16.96
CA PRO A 148 6.42 -18.14 15.85
C PRO A 148 5.58 -19.01 14.91
N ALA A 149 4.55 -19.70 15.43
CA ALA A 149 3.70 -20.57 14.61
C ALA A 149 2.77 -19.73 13.71
N ALA A 150 2.16 -18.67 14.26
CA ALA A 150 1.35 -17.73 13.50
C ALA A 150 2.19 -16.99 12.44
N ALA A 151 3.42 -16.59 12.79
CA ALA A 151 4.33 -15.95 11.86
C ALA A 151 4.73 -16.89 10.71
N GLY A 152 5.05 -18.15 11.01
CA GLY A 152 5.38 -19.15 10.00
C GLY A 152 4.22 -19.43 9.04
N ALA A 153 2.98 -19.51 9.56
CA ALA A 153 1.79 -19.69 8.73
C ALA A 153 1.56 -18.51 7.76
N LEU A 154 1.69 -17.27 8.25
CA LEU A 154 1.58 -16.07 7.41
C LEU A 154 2.70 -15.99 6.37
N ALA A 155 3.96 -16.27 6.74
CA ALA A 155 5.07 -16.28 5.80
C ALA A 155 4.84 -17.31 4.67
N ALA A 156 4.35 -18.50 5.01
CA ALA A 156 4.01 -19.54 4.02
C ALA A 156 2.88 -19.12 3.07
N GLU A 157 1.87 -18.37 3.55
CA GLU A 157 0.79 -17.83 2.70
C GLU A 157 1.34 -16.90 1.61
N PHE A 158 2.42 -16.14 1.92
CA PHE A 158 3.08 -15.24 0.96
C PHE A 158 4.16 -15.93 0.11
N GLY A 159 4.30 -17.27 0.20
CA GLY A 159 5.21 -18.03 -0.63
C GLY A 159 6.69 -17.84 -0.25
N GLU A 160 6.97 -17.44 0.98
CA GLU A 160 8.34 -17.42 1.50
C GLU A 160 8.98 -18.80 1.34
N ARG A 161 10.06 -18.86 0.57
CA ARG A 161 10.79 -20.12 0.37
C ARG A 161 11.49 -20.50 1.68
N LEU A 162 11.04 -21.60 2.26
CA LEU A 162 11.74 -22.25 3.37
C LEU A 162 12.87 -23.09 2.78
N ASP A 163 14.09 -22.61 2.82
CA ASP A 163 15.25 -23.36 2.41
C ASP A 163 16.11 -23.80 3.62
N ASP A 164 16.94 -24.81 3.42
CA ASP A 164 17.83 -25.37 4.45
C ASP A 164 19.02 -24.44 4.81
N GLY A 165 19.12 -23.28 4.16
CA GLY A 165 20.18 -22.30 4.39
C GLY A 165 19.96 -21.39 5.57
N ARG A 166 18.75 -21.34 6.13
CA ARG A 166 18.39 -20.45 7.25
C ARG A 166 18.98 -20.94 8.57
N GLU A 167 19.43 -19.99 9.41
CA GLU A 167 19.85 -20.29 10.78
C GLU A 167 18.66 -20.28 11.75
N ASP A 168 17.68 -19.44 11.47
CA ASP A 168 16.41 -19.32 12.20
C ASP A 168 15.22 -19.39 11.23
N PRO A 169 14.10 -20.02 11.60
CA PRO A 169 12.90 -20.03 10.76
C PRO A 169 12.35 -18.64 10.39
N ALA A 170 12.65 -17.62 11.19
CA ALA A 170 12.26 -16.25 10.94
C ALA A 170 13.19 -15.50 9.98
N ASP A 171 14.33 -16.08 9.59
CA ASP A 171 15.26 -15.42 8.65
C ASP A 171 14.63 -15.31 7.27
N VAL A 172 14.89 -14.20 6.58
CA VAL A 172 14.36 -13.95 5.24
C VAL A 172 15.47 -13.63 4.25
N VAL A 173 15.22 -13.93 2.99
CA VAL A 173 16.19 -13.72 1.92
C VAL A 173 16.32 -12.22 1.61
N LEU A 174 17.55 -11.72 1.59
CA LEU A 174 17.93 -10.42 1.02
C LEU A 174 18.35 -10.55 -0.44
N TRP A 175 19.08 -11.64 -0.73
CA TRP A 175 19.61 -11.99 -2.04
C TRP A 175 19.66 -13.49 -2.20
N ARG A 176 19.16 -14.06 -3.28
CA ARG A 176 19.29 -15.48 -3.59
C ARG A 176 20.05 -15.70 -4.90
N ALA A 177 20.76 -16.82 -4.99
CA ALA A 177 21.29 -17.26 -6.27
C ALA A 177 20.16 -17.49 -7.27
N ALA A 178 20.37 -17.12 -8.53
CA ALA A 178 19.40 -17.35 -9.60
C ALA A 178 19.41 -18.83 -10.01
N GLU A 179 18.23 -19.33 -10.37
CA GLU A 179 18.08 -20.63 -11.01
C GLU A 179 18.31 -20.50 -12.53
N PRO A 180 18.68 -21.60 -13.22
CA PRO A 180 18.87 -21.56 -14.66
C PRO A 180 17.64 -21.07 -15.40
N GLY A 181 17.80 -20.00 -16.21
CA GLY A 181 16.72 -19.44 -17.03
C GLY A 181 15.91 -18.32 -16.37
N GLU A 182 16.14 -18.03 -15.10
CA GLU A 182 15.55 -16.87 -14.43
C GLU A 182 16.23 -15.55 -14.85
N PRO A 183 15.51 -14.42 -14.85
CA PRO A 183 16.15 -13.11 -14.86
C PRO A 183 17.11 -12.98 -13.68
N ALA A 184 18.34 -12.57 -13.92
CA ALA A 184 19.38 -12.50 -12.91
C ALA A 184 20.20 -11.21 -13.04
N TRP A 185 20.78 -10.77 -11.93
CA TRP A 185 21.63 -9.60 -11.85
C TRP A 185 22.94 -9.92 -11.17
N PRO A 186 24.04 -9.22 -11.51
CA PRO A 186 25.32 -9.44 -10.88
C PRO A 186 25.34 -8.93 -9.44
N SER A 187 26.03 -9.69 -8.57
CA SER A 187 26.34 -9.29 -7.19
C SER A 187 27.71 -9.79 -6.76
N PRO A 188 28.26 -9.32 -5.60
CA PRO A 188 29.49 -9.87 -5.03
C PRO A 188 29.40 -11.36 -4.65
N TRP A 189 28.20 -11.90 -4.62
CA TRP A 189 27.91 -13.30 -4.23
C TRP A 189 27.63 -14.21 -5.43
N GLY A 190 27.65 -13.65 -6.63
CA GLY A 190 27.30 -14.29 -7.89
C GLY A 190 26.05 -13.70 -8.51
N GLU A 191 25.65 -14.22 -9.67
CA GLU A 191 24.37 -13.84 -10.28
C GLU A 191 23.20 -14.32 -9.43
N GLY A 192 22.20 -13.44 -9.27
CA GLY A 192 21.09 -13.75 -8.38
C GLY A 192 19.92 -12.77 -8.50
N ARG A 193 19.02 -12.86 -7.54
CA ARG A 193 17.79 -12.09 -7.46
C ARG A 193 17.61 -11.47 -6.08
N PRO A 194 17.01 -10.27 -5.98
CA PRO A 194 16.67 -9.65 -4.71
C PRO A 194 15.56 -10.45 -3.98
N GLY A 195 15.57 -10.40 -2.66
CA GLY A 195 14.43 -10.79 -1.83
C GLY A 195 13.37 -9.71 -1.82
N TRP A 196 12.10 -10.10 -1.88
CA TRP A 196 10.95 -9.20 -1.99
C TRP A 196 10.91 -8.09 -0.91
N HIS A 197 11.21 -8.40 0.35
CA HIS A 197 11.21 -7.40 1.43
C HIS A 197 12.36 -6.41 1.27
N ALA A 198 13.51 -6.87 0.80
CA ALA A 198 14.69 -6.05 0.57
C ALA A 198 14.50 -5.06 -0.59
N GLU A 199 13.67 -5.39 -1.58
CA GLU A 199 13.33 -4.47 -2.68
C GLU A 199 12.65 -3.20 -2.16
N CYS A 200 11.57 -3.36 -1.36
CA CYS A 200 10.86 -2.22 -0.82
C CYS A 200 11.70 -1.44 0.19
N ALA A 201 12.46 -2.11 1.05
CA ALA A 201 13.40 -1.44 1.97
C ALA A 201 14.41 -0.59 1.20
N ALA A 202 15.06 -1.15 0.16
CA ALA A 202 16.03 -0.43 -0.65
C ALA A 202 15.42 0.75 -1.43
N MET A 203 14.26 0.54 -2.07
CA MET A 203 13.56 1.59 -2.82
C MET A 203 13.09 2.72 -1.91
N SER A 204 12.54 2.38 -0.75
CA SER A 204 12.07 3.35 0.24
C SER A 204 13.21 4.20 0.80
N LEU A 205 14.30 3.56 1.27
CA LEU A 205 15.48 4.23 1.79
C LEU A 205 16.15 5.13 0.76
N THR A 206 16.25 4.68 -0.49
CA THR A 206 16.88 5.45 -1.56
C THR A 206 16.06 6.67 -1.96
N THR A 207 14.72 6.54 -1.95
CA THR A 207 13.82 7.59 -2.46
C THR A 207 13.45 8.60 -1.38
N LEU A 208 13.10 8.13 -0.18
CA LEU A 208 12.56 8.97 0.89
C LEU A 208 13.49 9.10 2.11
N GLY A 209 14.55 8.28 2.18
CA GLY A 209 15.50 8.29 3.29
C GLY A 209 15.10 7.40 4.47
N PRO A 210 15.80 7.53 5.62
CA PRO A 210 15.78 6.55 6.70
C PRO A 210 14.53 6.58 7.58
N ALA A 211 13.64 7.56 7.40
CA ALA A 211 12.44 7.70 8.20
C ALA A 211 11.26 8.16 7.35
N LEU A 212 10.13 7.51 7.53
CA LEU A 212 8.87 7.81 6.88
C LEU A 212 7.89 8.44 7.89
N ASP A 213 7.06 9.37 7.43
CA ASP A 213 5.95 9.85 8.23
C ASP A 213 4.78 8.85 8.19
N LEU A 214 4.46 8.33 7.00
CA LEU A 214 3.37 7.38 6.81
C LEU A 214 3.79 6.27 5.84
N HIS A 215 3.55 5.01 6.24
CA HIS A 215 3.68 3.85 5.37
C HIS A 215 2.31 3.22 5.14
N VAL A 216 1.98 2.93 3.89
CA VAL A 216 0.65 2.44 3.48
C VAL A 216 0.76 1.11 2.73
N GLY A 217 -0.16 0.22 3.01
CA GLY A 217 -0.35 -1.03 2.26
C GLY A 217 -1.62 -1.77 2.69
N GLY A 218 -1.89 -2.90 2.08
CA GLY A 218 -2.96 -3.79 2.53
C GLY A 218 -2.68 -4.33 3.93
N ALA A 219 -3.72 -4.66 4.69
CA ALA A 219 -3.57 -5.22 6.04
C ALA A 219 -2.82 -6.55 6.05
N ASP A 220 -2.87 -7.30 4.96
CA ASP A 220 -2.13 -8.54 4.73
C ASP A 220 -0.62 -8.33 4.61
N LEU A 221 -0.14 -7.17 4.18
CA LEU A 221 1.28 -6.84 4.12
C LEU A 221 1.91 -6.54 5.50
N ARG A 222 1.09 -6.37 6.56
CA ARG A 222 1.61 -6.05 7.89
C ARG A 222 2.69 -7.03 8.34
N PHE A 223 2.49 -8.31 8.06
CA PHE A 223 3.47 -9.37 8.26
C PHE A 223 3.34 -10.40 7.12
N PRO A 224 4.44 -10.87 6.54
CA PRO A 224 5.85 -10.61 6.91
C PRO A 224 6.39 -9.28 6.33
N HIS A 225 5.84 -8.76 5.23
CA HIS A 225 6.48 -7.77 4.37
C HIS A 225 6.90 -6.49 5.11
N HIS A 226 5.96 -5.75 5.69
CA HIS A 226 6.26 -4.46 6.35
C HIS A 226 7.08 -4.64 7.63
N ALA A 227 6.92 -5.76 8.35
CA ALA A 227 7.72 -6.05 9.52
C ALA A 227 9.21 -6.22 9.17
N TYR A 228 9.52 -6.98 8.12
CA TYR A 228 10.90 -7.17 7.67
C TYR A 228 11.48 -5.94 6.98
N GLU A 229 10.69 -5.24 6.18
CA GLU A 229 11.10 -3.96 5.58
C GLU A 229 11.55 -2.97 6.66
N SER A 230 10.74 -2.82 7.71
CA SER A 230 11.06 -1.96 8.86
C SER A 230 12.32 -2.44 9.58
N ALA A 231 12.42 -3.75 9.86
CA ALA A 231 13.58 -4.32 10.55
C ALA A 231 14.89 -4.12 9.78
N MET A 232 14.89 -4.31 8.47
CA MET A 232 16.04 -4.09 7.59
C MET A 232 16.47 -2.61 7.57
N ALA A 233 15.50 -1.71 7.39
CA ALA A 233 15.77 -0.27 7.36
C ALA A 233 16.32 0.22 8.70
N GLU A 234 15.76 -0.20 9.82
CA GLU A 234 16.22 0.15 11.16
C GLU A 234 17.58 -0.43 11.49
N ALA A 235 17.83 -1.70 11.13
CA ALA A 235 19.11 -2.35 11.33
C ALA A 235 20.25 -1.69 10.52
N LEU A 236 19.94 -1.22 9.29
CA LEU A 236 20.92 -0.53 8.46
C LEU A 236 21.21 0.88 8.98
N THR A 237 20.16 1.64 9.33
CA THR A 237 20.29 3.09 9.55
C THR A 237 20.42 3.49 11.01
N GLY A 238 20.04 2.62 11.93
CA GLY A 238 19.91 2.95 13.37
C GLY A 238 18.75 3.89 13.68
N VAL A 239 17.93 4.28 12.68
CA VAL A 239 16.80 5.19 12.88
C VAL A 239 15.54 4.38 13.19
N THR A 240 14.98 4.58 14.37
CA THR A 240 13.77 3.89 14.87
C THR A 240 12.76 4.93 15.41
N PRO A 241 11.48 4.83 15.05
CA PRO A 241 10.90 3.87 14.11
C PRO A 241 11.19 4.25 12.65
N PHE A 242 11.26 3.26 11.76
CA PHE A 242 11.34 3.47 10.32
C PHE A 242 10.14 4.22 9.76
N ALA A 243 8.93 3.84 10.17
CA ALA A 243 7.70 4.55 9.85
C ALA A 243 7.00 5.03 11.13
N ARG A 244 6.61 6.32 11.17
CA ARG A 244 5.95 6.94 12.34
C ARG A 244 4.50 6.52 12.48
N ALA A 245 3.84 6.24 11.35
CA ALA A 245 2.49 5.70 11.29
C ALA A 245 2.36 4.69 10.16
N TRP A 246 1.43 3.74 10.33
CA TRP A 246 1.11 2.69 9.39
C TRP A 246 -0.38 2.73 9.05
N LEU A 247 -0.70 2.77 7.75
CA LEU A 247 -2.06 2.67 7.24
C LEU A 247 -2.22 1.29 6.58
N HIS A 248 -2.62 0.29 7.37
CA HIS A 248 -2.89 -1.06 6.89
C HIS A 248 -4.37 -1.18 6.52
N VAL A 249 -4.66 -1.00 5.24
CA VAL A 249 -6.04 -0.98 4.73
C VAL A 249 -6.67 -2.35 4.80
N GLY A 250 -7.86 -2.43 5.39
CA GLY A 250 -8.62 -3.67 5.56
C GLY A 250 -8.91 -4.37 4.23
N THR A 251 -8.87 -5.70 4.25
CA THR A 251 -9.08 -6.52 3.07
C THR A 251 -10.52 -6.46 2.58
N VAL A 252 -10.69 -6.47 1.25
CA VAL A 252 -12.00 -6.63 0.63
C VAL A 252 -12.31 -8.11 0.49
N GLN A 253 -13.49 -8.51 0.91
CA GLN A 253 -14.00 -9.88 0.88
C GLN A 253 -15.15 -10.00 -0.10
N VAL A 254 -15.44 -11.20 -0.53
CA VAL A 254 -16.64 -11.58 -1.28
C VAL A 254 -17.15 -12.88 -0.65
N ASP A 255 -18.40 -12.86 -0.19
CA ASP A 255 -19.03 -13.97 0.54
C ASP A 255 -18.19 -14.45 1.76
N GLY A 256 -17.62 -13.48 2.49
CA GLY A 256 -16.80 -13.73 3.68
C GLY A 256 -15.40 -14.26 3.41
N GLN A 257 -14.99 -14.39 2.16
CA GLN A 257 -13.64 -14.84 1.76
C GLN A 257 -12.83 -13.67 1.20
N LYS A 258 -11.53 -13.58 1.56
CA LYS A 258 -10.61 -12.60 0.97
C LYS A 258 -10.71 -12.65 -0.56
N MET A 259 -10.87 -11.49 -1.17
CA MET A 259 -10.81 -11.36 -2.62
C MET A 259 -9.41 -11.72 -3.11
N ALA A 260 -9.30 -12.82 -3.83
CA ALA A 260 -8.03 -13.34 -4.33
C ALA A 260 -8.23 -14.10 -5.64
N LYS A 261 -7.20 -14.08 -6.49
CA LYS A 261 -7.22 -14.81 -7.77
C LYS A 261 -7.38 -16.31 -7.58
N SER A 262 -6.73 -16.87 -6.58
CA SER A 262 -6.83 -18.30 -6.24
C SER A 262 -8.24 -18.73 -5.85
N ALA A 263 -9.04 -17.81 -5.31
CA ALA A 263 -10.43 -18.04 -4.95
C ALA A 263 -11.41 -17.84 -6.14
N GLY A 264 -10.94 -17.23 -7.24
CA GLY A 264 -11.78 -16.95 -8.42
C GLY A 264 -12.89 -15.91 -8.17
N ASN A 265 -12.80 -15.13 -7.09
CA ASN A 265 -13.82 -14.19 -6.63
C ASN A 265 -13.45 -12.72 -6.86
N LEU A 266 -12.59 -12.44 -7.87
CA LEU A 266 -12.17 -11.08 -8.17
C LEU A 266 -13.32 -10.23 -8.70
N VAL A 267 -13.47 -9.03 -8.16
CA VAL A 267 -14.31 -7.96 -8.71
C VAL A 267 -13.37 -6.89 -9.26
N LEU A 268 -13.37 -6.72 -10.58
CA LEU A 268 -12.43 -5.84 -11.25
C LEU A 268 -12.93 -4.40 -11.27
N VAL A 269 -12.02 -3.46 -11.11
CA VAL A 269 -12.33 -2.02 -11.20
C VAL A 269 -12.92 -1.67 -12.56
N SER A 270 -12.33 -2.21 -13.65
CA SER A 270 -12.82 -1.99 -15.02
C SER A 270 -14.29 -2.40 -15.18
N ASP A 271 -14.66 -3.56 -14.63
CA ASP A 271 -16.01 -4.12 -14.81
C ASP A 271 -17.06 -3.28 -14.05
N VAL A 272 -16.71 -2.82 -12.85
CA VAL A 272 -17.59 -1.91 -12.08
C VAL A 272 -17.76 -0.58 -12.80
N LEU A 273 -16.69 -0.05 -13.39
CA LEU A 273 -16.72 1.23 -14.11
C LEU A 273 -17.49 1.19 -15.45
N GLU A 274 -17.82 0.00 -15.97
CA GLU A 274 -18.73 -0.12 -17.13
C GLU A 274 -20.16 0.33 -16.80
N SER A 275 -20.59 0.18 -15.54
CA SER A 275 -21.97 0.44 -15.11
C SER A 275 -22.09 1.58 -14.10
N TRP A 276 -21.01 1.93 -13.41
CA TRP A 276 -21.02 2.92 -12.33
C TRP A 276 -19.98 4.00 -12.54
N SER A 277 -20.29 5.21 -12.06
CA SER A 277 -19.32 6.30 -12.10
C SER A 277 -18.16 6.06 -11.14
N ALA A 278 -17.00 6.59 -11.48
CA ALA A 278 -15.81 6.51 -10.64
C ALA A 278 -16.03 7.07 -9.22
N ALA A 279 -16.81 8.15 -9.11
CA ALA A 279 -17.13 8.76 -7.82
C ALA A 279 -17.99 7.83 -6.93
N VAL A 280 -18.90 7.05 -7.53
CA VAL A 280 -19.69 6.03 -6.80
C VAL A 280 -18.78 4.94 -6.28
N LEU A 281 -17.91 4.39 -7.13
CA LEU A 281 -16.98 3.35 -6.71
C LEU A 281 -15.98 3.87 -5.66
N ARG A 282 -15.46 5.08 -5.85
CA ARG A 282 -14.58 5.71 -4.87
C ARG A 282 -15.27 5.90 -3.52
N LEU A 283 -16.51 6.41 -3.52
CA LEU A 283 -17.30 6.54 -2.29
C LEU A 283 -17.53 5.18 -1.61
N LEU A 284 -17.90 4.16 -2.36
CA LEU A 284 -18.04 2.79 -1.84
C LEU A 284 -16.78 2.35 -1.10
N LEU A 285 -15.58 2.62 -1.64
CA LEU A 285 -14.31 2.18 -1.05
C LEU A 285 -13.95 2.92 0.24
N ILE A 286 -14.37 4.19 0.40
CA ILE A 286 -13.94 5.04 1.51
C ILE A 286 -15.01 5.32 2.57
N ASP A 287 -16.27 5.01 2.31
CA ASP A 287 -17.37 5.25 3.26
C ASP A 287 -17.42 4.16 4.35
N ARG A 288 -16.30 4.02 5.07
CA ARG A 288 -16.08 3.02 6.13
C ARG A 288 -14.81 3.30 6.91
N PRO A 289 -14.58 2.66 8.08
CA PRO A 289 -13.27 2.66 8.72
C PRO A 289 -12.23 1.95 7.83
N TRP A 290 -11.08 2.60 7.60
CA TRP A 290 -10.05 2.11 6.66
C TRP A 290 -9.40 0.79 7.07
N ALA A 291 -9.28 0.52 8.39
CA ALA A 291 -8.57 -0.65 8.93
C ALA A 291 -9.42 -1.93 8.95
N GLN A 292 -10.74 -1.79 8.80
CA GLN A 292 -11.64 -2.94 8.95
C GLN A 292 -11.80 -3.70 7.63
N PRO A 293 -11.68 -5.04 7.62
CA PRO A 293 -12.08 -5.84 6.48
C PRO A 293 -13.59 -5.71 6.25
N TRP A 294 -14.00 -5.80 4.99
CA TRP A 294 -15.40 -5.65 4.63
C TRP A 294 -15.79 -6.54 3.44
N ASP A 295 -17.04 -6.92 3.39
CA ASP A 295 -17.59 -7.80 2.37
C ASP A 295 -18.28 -6.99 1.26
N TYR A 296 -17.81 -7.16 0.03
CA TYR A 296 -18.40 -6.49 -1.14
C TYR A 296 -19.74 -7.14 -1.50
N ARG A 297 -20.74 -6.29 -1.70
CA ARG A 297 -22.05 -6.67 -2.22
C ARG A 297 -22.44 -5.74 -3.37
N PRO A 298 -22.94 -6.24 -4.50
CA PRO A 298 -23.35 -5.38 -5.63
C PRO A 298 -24.33 -4.28 -5.22
N ALA A 299 -25.31 -4.57 -4.33
CA ALA A 299 -26.26 -3.58 -3.81
C ALA A 299 -25.59 -2.38 -3.11
N ALA A 300 -24.38 -2.53 -2.57
CA ALA A 300 -23.66 -1.42 -1.94
C ALA A 300 -23.26 -0.31 -2.92
N LEU A 301 -23.20 -0.59 -4.22
CA LEU A 301 -23.00 0.44 -5.25
C LEU A 301 -24.23 1.33 -5.41
N GLU A 302 -25.43 0.76 -5.31
CA GLU A 302 -26.70 1.53 -5.33
C GLU A 302 -26.80 2.43 -4.08
N GLU A 303 -26.43 1.90 -2.92
CA GLU A 303 -26.35 2.65 -1.65
C GLU A 303 -25.37 3.83 -1.76
N ALA A 304 -24.18 3.58 -2.31
CA ALA A 304 -23.15 4.61 -2.53
C ALA A 304 -23.63 5.67 -3.56
N ALA A 305 -24.28 5.26 -4.63
CA ALA A 305 -24.83 6.19 -5.62
C ALA A 305 -25.91 7.09 -5.01
N ALA A 306 -26.83 6.53 -4.21
CA ALA A 306 -27.85 7.30 -3.52
C ALA A 306 -27.23 8.29 -2.52
N ARG A 307 -26.18 7.88 -1.77
CA ARG A 307 -25.46 8.77 -0.86
C ARG A 307 -24.72 9.89 -1.61
N LEU A 308 -24.04 9.57 -2.69
CA LEU A 308 -23.36 10.57 -3.52
C LEU A 308 -24.33 11.61 -4.08
N HIS A 309 -25.51 11.19 -4.50
CA HIS A 309 -26.56 12.10 -4.97
C HIS A 309 -27.01 13.07 -3.85
N ARG A 310 -27.20 12.58 -2.61
CA ARG A 310 -27.53 13.45 -1.47
C ARG A 310 -26.42 14.45 -1.19
N LEU A 311 -25.15 14.02 -1.23
CA LEU A 311 -23.99 14.90 -1.04
C LEU A 311 -23.92 16.01 -2.10
N TYR A 312 -24.16 15.67 -3.38
CA TYR A 312 -24.18 16.68 -4.45
C TYR A 312 -25.37 17.66 -4.28
N SER A 313 -26.52 17.16 -3.89
CA SER A 313 -27.67 18.00 -3.56
C SER A 313 -27.34 18.94 -2.39
N ALA A 314 -26.77 18.40 -1.31
CA ALA A 314 -26.35 19.18 -0.16
C ALA A 314 -25.32 20.25 -0.54
N ALA A 315 -24.35 19.92 -1.40
CA ALA A 315 -23.31 20.86 -1.88
C ALA A 315 -23.87 22.02 -2.70
N SER A 316 -25.06 21.86 -3.31
CA SER A 316 -25.73 22.92 -4.09
C SER A 316 -26.39 23.99 -3.21
N HIS A 317 -26.56 23.74 -1.92
CA HIS A 317 -27.14 24.70 -1.00
C HIS A 317 -26.23 25.91 -0.81
N GLY A 318 -26.85 27.08 -0.51
CA GLY A 318 -26.14 28.31 -0.24
C GLY A 318 -25.32 28.28 1.05
N VAL A 319 -24.64 29.39 1.34
CA VAL A 319 -23.86 29.57 2.57
C VAL A 319 -24.84 29.93 3.70
N GLY A 320 -24.94 29.07 4.73
CA GLY A 320 -25.64 29.36 5.97
C GLY A 320 -24.75 30.07 7.00
N GLU A 321 -25.33 30.57 8.08
CA GLU A 321 -24.60 31.31 9.14
C GLU A 321 -23.54 30.43 9.84
N ASP A 322 -23.77 29.11 9.98
CA ASP A 322 -22.87 28.16 10.64
C ASP A 322 -21.93 27.40 9.68
N SER A 323 -21.77 27.87 8.44
CA SER A 323 -21.03 27.11 7.42
C SER A 323 -19.55 26.93 7.71
N SER A 324 -18.91 27.85 8.45
CA SER A 324 -17.50 27.71 8.86
C SER A 324 -17.33 26.63 9.92
N VAL A 325 -18.21 26.59 10.92
CA VAL A 325 -18.18 25.58 11.99
C VAL A 325 -18.38 24.18 11.41
N ALA A 326 -19.34 24.01 10.50
CA ALA A 326 -19.57 22.73 9.84
C ALA A 326 -18.39 22.28 8.96
N THR A 327 -17.74 23.23 8.25
CA THR A 327 -16.54 22.95 7.45
C THR A 327 -15.36 22.52 8.34
N GLU A 328 -15.19 23.16 9.49
CA GLU A 328 -14.20 22.76 10.48
C GLU A 328 -14.52 21.38 11.07
N ALA A 329 -15.80 21.06 11.31
CA ALA A 329 -16.22 19.74 11.79
C ALA A 329 -15.94 18.63 10.76
N VAL A 330 -16.15 18.86 9.46
CA VAL A 330 -15.73 17.93 8.39
C VAL A 330 -14.22 17.69 8.46
N THR A 331 -13.44 18.76 8.56
CA THR A 331 -11.98 18.66 8.64
C THR A 331 -11.57 17.93 9.91
N ALA A 332 -12.20 18.20 11.05
CA ALA A 332 -11.91 17.54 12.32
C ALA A 332 -12.15 16.02 12.25
N ALA A 333 -13.27 15.59 11.64
CA ALA A 333 -13.55 14.17 11.42
C ALA A 333 -12.49 13.50 10.53
N LEU A 334 -12.08 14.14 9.44
CA LEU A 334 -11.01 13.62 8.58
C LEU A 334 -9.65 13.57 9.29
N LEU A 335 -9.43 14.41 10.28
CA LEU A 335 -8.21 14.39 11.09
C LEU A 335 -8.23 13.35 12.21
N ASP A 336 -9.39 12.86 12.60
CA ASP A 336 -9.54 11.80 13.58
C ASP A 336 -9.58 10.44 12.90
N ASP A 337 -8.41 9.92 12.64
CA ASP A 337 -8.20 8.59 12.03
C ASP A 337 -8.84 8.41 10.64
N LEU A 338 -8.92 9.49 9.86
CA LEU A 338 -9.59 9.49 8.56
C LEU A 338 -11.06 9.01 8.66
N ASP A 339 -11.80 9.50 9.65
CA ASP A 339 -13.22 9.13 9.81
C ASP A 339 -14.08 9.75 8.70
N VAL A 340 -14.00 9.13 7.52
CA VAL A 340 -14.76 9.53 6.34
C VAL A 340 -16.27 9.42 6.57
N PRO A 341 -16.81 8.35 7.19
CA PRO A 341 -18.24 8.26 7.49
C PRO A 341 -18.77 9.45 8.29
N ALA A 342 -18.05 9.86 9.35
CA ALA A 342 -18.43 11.03 10.16
C ALA A 342 -18.32 12.34 9.37
N ALA A 343 -17.26 12.52 8.59
CA ALA A 343 -17.11 13.70 7.73
C ALA A 343 -18.25 13.82 6.71
N LEU A 344 -18.64 12.71 6.09
CA LEU A 344 -19.76 12.67 5.14
C LEU A 344 -21.10 12.93 5.82
N ALA A 345 -21.31 12.44 7.04
CA ALA A 345 -22.54 12.71 7.79
C ALA A 345 -22.71 14.21 8.09
N VAL A 346 -21.66 14.87 8.59
CA VAL A 346 -21.63 16.32 8.79
C VAL A 346 -21.88 17.07 7.48
N ALA A 347 -21.25 16.61 6.40
CA ALA A 347 -21.39 17.22 5.07
C ALA A 347 -22.82 17.12 4.52
N GLU A 348 -23.50 15.97 4.70
CA GLU A 348 -24.89 15.77 4.29
C GLU A 348 -25.85 16.67 5.09
N GLU A 349 -25.66 16.78 6.41
CA GLU A 349 -26.52 17.56 7.31
C GLU A 349 -26.37 19.07 7.10
N ALA A 350 -25.13 19.56 7.08
CA ALA A 350 -24.85 21.00 6.99
C ALA A 350 -24.97 21.55 5.56
N GLY A 351 -24.68 20.73 4.56
CA GLY A 351 -24.69 21.15 3.14
C GLY A 351 -23.66 22.23 2.81
N GLY A 352 -23.91 22.95 1.71
CA GLY A 352 -23.15 24.12 1.31
C GLY A 352 -21.61 23.93 1.28
N PRO A 353 -20.85 24.82 1.94
CA PRO A 353 -19.38 24.75 1.99
C PRO A 353 -18.83 23.46 2.61
N ALA A 354 -19.48 22.93 3.66
CA ALA A 354 -19.08 21.69 4.30
C ALA A 354 -19.13 20.49 3.35
N ALA A 355 -20.23 20.36 2.59
CA ALA A 355 -20.39 19.32 1.58
C ALA A 355 -19.39 19.49 0.44
N ARG A 356 -19.16 20.72 -0.06
CA ARG A 356 -18.14 20.98 -1.08
C ARG A 356 -16.74 20.63 -0.61
N THR A 357 -16.39 20.95 0.64
CA THR A 357 -15.10 20.61 1.24
C THR A 357 -14.92 19.09 1.32
N ALA A 358 -15.91 18.35 1.84
CA ALA A 358 -15.86 16.90 1.89
C ALA A 358 -15.66 16.28 0.50
N LEU A 359 -16.49 16.68 -0.49
CA LEU A 359 -16.39 16.18 -1.86
C LEU A 359 -15.02 16.46 -2.48
N SER A 360 -14.48 17.66 -2.29
CA SER A 360 -13.18 18.06 -2.84
C SER A 360 -12.03 17.31 -2.19
N VAL A 361 -11.98 17.24 -0.85
CA VAL A 361 -10.91 16.57 -0.11
C VAL A 361 -10.92 15.07 -0.38
N LEU A 362 -12.10 14.46 -0.44
CA LEU A 362 -12.23 13.03 -0.68
C LEU A 362 -12.10 12.64 -2.17
N GLY A 363 -12.00 13.61 -3.09
CA GLY A 363 -11.89 13.36 -4.52
C GLY A 363 -13.16 12.81 -5.15
N LEU A 364 -14.31 13.27 -4.67
CA LEU A 364 -15.66 12.90 -5.14
C LEU A 364 -16.30 13.99 -6.01
N ALA A 365 -15.61 15.14 -6.19
CA ALA A 365 -16.07 16.26 -7.01
C ALA A 365 -15.70 16.08 -8.49
#